data_3a57643dcf0a59439ed02b2081adf78b
#
_entry.id   3a57643dcf0a59439ed02b2081adf78b
#
_cell.length_a   1.000
_cell.length_b   1.000
_cell.length_c   1.000
_cell.angle_alpha   90.00
_cell.angle_beta   90.00
_cell.angle_gamma   90.00
#
_symmetry.space_group_name_H-M   'P 1'
#
loop_
_entity.id
_entity.type
_entity.pdbx_description
1 polymer ?
#
loop_
_entity_poly.entity_id
_entity_poly.type
_entity_poly.pdbx_seq_one_letter_code
_entity_poly.pdbx_strand_id
1 'polypeptide(L)'
;MCIRDSYGIEFEHMLSPRNLNFLVNNSSLIEEHIAGIPGDIFIEEYLPKCTELQKSQIAKEYVKFNERCMIRLLGDMRSYNYVVIPIHDFDQVIYKIRAIDFDQQCFEGKFSVYRPQFFKENKPMMDIVRDKLKTDSIIQYKIEERSTISRRLIISDERMKLLINIMKKDTVSKKENVENLKNEIYKFTNEENFKKCESMGELMEQTLDYLKRNYQNVSLIDLI
;
A
#
# COMPACT_ATOMS: atom_id res chain seq x y z
N MET A 1 18.59 -3.38 -12.06
CA MET A 1 17.17 -3.49 -11.69
C MET A 1 17.07 -4.29 -10.40
N CYS A 2 16.43 -3.78 -9.40
CA CYS A 2 16.13 -4.54 -8.19
C CYS A 2 14.91 -5.44 -8.47
N ILE A 3 14.98 -6.72 -8.13
CA ILE A 3 13.86 -7.66 -8.35
C ILE A 3 12.60 -7.23 -7.61
N ARG A 4 12.76 -6.57 -6.46
CA ARG A 4 11.65 -6.07 -5.66
C ARG A 4 10.85 -4.98 -6.38
N ASP A 5 11.53 -4.08 -7.14
CA ASP A 5 10.85 -3.10 -7.99
C ASP A 5 9.90 -3.77 -8.97
N SER A 6 10.37 -4.84 -9.62
CA SER A 6 9.53 -5.59 -10.56
C SER A 6 8.30 -6.19 -9.89
N TYR A 7 8.45 -6.78 -8.70
CA TYR A 7 7.31 -7.31 -7.95
C TYR A 7 6.36 -6.20 -7.50
N GLY A 8 6.90 -5.09 -6.97
CA GLY A 8 6.10 -3.96 -6.50
C GLY A 8 5.28 -3.32 -7.61
N ILE A 9 5.87 -3.12 -8.79
CA ILE A 9 5.19 -2.58 -9.97
C ILE A 9 4.10 -3.54 -10.48
N GLU A 10 4.36 -4.85 -10.51
CA GLU A 10 3.35 -5.85 -10.86
C GLU A 10 2.15 -5.81 -9.91
N PHE A 11 2.40 -5.73 -8.59
CA PHE A 11 1.33 -5.56 -7.61
C PHE A 11 0.61 -4.22 -7.79
N GLU A 12 1.32 -3.12 -8.05
CA GLU A 12 0.70 -1.82 -8.33
C GLU A 12 -0.22 -1.90 -9.54
N HIS A 13 0.24 -2.48 -10.64
CA HIS A 13 -0.54 -2.64 -11.87
C HIS A 13 -1.80 -3.47 -11.64
N MET A 14 -1.70 -4.60 -10.92
CA MET A 14 -2.82 -5.51 -10.72
C MET A 14 -3.81 -5.04 -9.64
N LEU A 15 -3.32 -4.48 -8.54
CA LEU A 15 -4.13 -4.27 -7.33
C LEU A 15 -4.56 -2.82 -7.11
N SER A 16 -3.83 -1.84 -7.64
CA SER A 16 -4.20 -0.44 -7.47
C SER A 16 -5.36 -0.02 -8.37
N PRO A 17 -6.19 0.95 -7.93
CA PRO A 17 -7.36 1.42 -8.70
C PRO A 17 -7.00 1.97 -10.09
N ARG A 18 -5.77 2.44 -10.26
CA ARG A 18 -5.23 2.92 -11.53
C ARG A 18 -4.03 2.07 -11.90
N ASN A 19 -4.08 1.45 -13.07
CA ASN A 19 -2.98 0.65 -13.58
C ASN A 19 -1.75 1.55 -13.82
N LEU A 20 -0.57 0.98 -13.61
CA LEU A 20 0.71 1.56 -13.99
C LEU A 20 1.22 0.80 -15.21
N ASN A 21 1.60 1.53 -16.27
CA ASN A 21 2.20 0.90 -17.43
C ASN A 21 3.69 0.74 -17.20
N PHE A 22 4.22 -0.42 -17.57
CA PHE A 22 5.64 -0.70 -17.47
C PHE A 22 6.06 -1.76 -18.48
N LEU A 23 7.36 -1.81 -18.76
CA LEU A 23 8.00 -2.83 -19.60
C LEU A 23 9.21 -3.40 -18.86
N VAL A 24 9.31 -4.70 -18.85
CA VAL A 24 10.49 -5.42 -18.33
C VAL A 24 11.19 -6.08 -19.49
N ASN A 25 12.48 -5.83 -19.65
CA ASN A 25 13.33 -6.49 -20.64
C ASN A 25 14.66 -6.85 -20.01
N ASN A 26 14.89 -8.14 -19.78
CA ASN A 26 16.09 -8.68 -19.12
C ASN A 26 16.37 -7.98 -17.78
N SER A 27 17.42 -7.17 -17.72
CA SER A 27 17.84 -6.43 -16.52
C SER A 27 17.29 -4.99 -16.46
N SER A 28 16.46 -4.58 -17.41
CA SER A 28 15.91 -3.23 -17.51
C SER A 28 14.43 -3.22 -17.15
N LEU A 29 14.04 -2.21 -16.39
CA LEU A 29 12.67 -1.87 -16.08
C LEU A 29 12.40 -0.45 -16.59
N ILE A 30 11.36 -0.29 -17.38
CA ILE A 30 10.87 0.99 -17.85
C ILE A 30 9.47 1.16 -17.30
N GLU A 31 9.23 2.20 -16.55
CA GLU A 31 7.94 2.51 -15.95
C GLU A 31 7.38 3.83 -16.47
N GLU A 32 6.06 3.91 -16.48
CA GLU A 32 5.34 5.14 -16.78
C GLU A 32 5.64 6.18 -15.70
N HIS A 33 6.06 7.39 -16.13
CA HIS A 33 6.20 8.49 -15.21
C HIS A 33 4.84 8.93 -14.66
N ILE A 34 4.68 8.83 -13.35
CA ILE A 34 3.47 9.28 -12.65
C ILE A 34 3.58 10.78 -12.37
N ALA A 35 2.93 11.59 -13.18
CA ALA A 35 2.87 13.03 -12.95
C ALA A 35 2.07 13.34 -11.68
N GLY A 36 2.70 14.06 -10.74
CA GLY A 36 2.10 14.44 -9.47
C GLY A 36 3.02 15.34 -8.66
N ILE A 37 2.54 15.85 -7.54
CA ILE A 37 3.33 16.64 -6.60
C ILE A 37 3.97 15.66 -5.61
N PRO A 38 5.32 15.63 -5.46
CA PRO A 38 5.96 14.82 -4.41
C PRO A 38 5.31 15.06 -3.05
N GLY A 39 5.11 14.02 -2.27
CA GLY A 39 4.32 14.10 -1.04
C GLY A 39 4.93 15.01 0.02
N ASP A 40 6.26 15.10 0.11
CA ASP A 40 6.96 16.05 0.97
C ASP A 40 6.67 17.51 0.57
N ILE A 41 6.80 17.84 -0.72
CA ILE A 41 6.46 19.16 -1.26
C ILE A 41 4.96 19.45 -1.06
N PHE A 42 4.11 18.45 -1.27
CA PHE A 42 2.67 18.61 -1.06
C PHE A 42 2.35 18.94 0.40
N ILE A 43 2.95 18.25 1.34
CA ILE A 43 2.76 18.46 2.78
C ILE A 43 3.21 19.86 3.19
N GLU A 44 4.36 20.32 2.68
CA GLU A 44 4.95 21.60 3.07
C GLU A 44 4.25 22.80 2.41
N GLU A 45 3.99 22.73 1.11
CA GLU A 45 3.58 23.91 0.33
C GLU A 45 2.08 23.96 -0.01
N TYR A 46 1.44 22.81 -0.18
CA TYR A 46 0.05 22.71 -0.68
C TYR A 46 -0.96 22.41 0.41
N LEU A 47 -0.67 21.47 1.29
CA LEU A 47 -1.60 21.04 2.34
C LEU A 47 -2.06 22.19 3.26
N PRO A 48 -1.20 23.16 3.65
CA PRO A 48 -1.63 24.31 4.45
C PRO A 48 -2.65 25.21 3.74
N LYS A 49 -2.61 25.24 2.40
CA LYS A 49 -3.48 26.10 1.56
C LYS A 49 -4.79 25.40 1.17
N CYS A 50 -4.93 24.11 1.46
CA CYS A 50 -6.13 23.34 1.15
C CYS A 50 -7.34 23.80 1.99
N THR A 51 -8.50 23.86 1.36
CA THR A 51 -9.78 24.09 2.06
C THR A 51 -10.11 22.90 2.98
N GLU A 52 -11.03 23.09 3.90
CA GLU A 52 -11.47 22.05 4.84
C GLU A 52 -12.08 20.83 4.09
N LEU A 53 -12.78 21.06 2.99
CA LEU A 53 -13.31 19.99 2.14
C LEU A 53 -12.17 19.20 1.47
N GLN A 54 -11.18 19.90 0.92
CA GLN A 54 -10.01 19.27 0.32
C GLN A 54 -9.22 18.46 1.34
N LYS A 55 -8.99 18.98 2.56
CA LYS A 55 -8.33 18.24 3.64
C LYS A 55 -9.10 16.96 4.00
N SER A 56 -10.43 17.01 4.03
CA SER A 56 -11.26 15.81 4.26
C SER A 56 -11.11 14.77 3.15
N GLN A 57 -11.03 15.20 1.89
CA GLN A 57 -10.78 14.30 0.74
C GLN A 57 -9.38 13.70 0.76
N ILE A 58 -8.37 14.51 1.10
CA ILE A 58 -6.97 14.05 1.24
C ILE A 58 -6.87 13.04 2.39
N ALA A 59 -7.51 13.32 3.53
CA ALA A 59 -7.54 12.41 4.67
C ALA A 59 -8.15 11.04 4.30
N LYS A 60 -9.28 11.03 3.60
CA LYS A 60 -9.91 9.82 3.06
C LYS A 60 -8.95 9.04 2.14
N GLU A 61 -8.31 9.74 1.20
CA GLU A 61 -7.40 9.09 0.25
C GLU A 61 -6.14 8.56 0.96
N TYR A 62 -5.65 9.30 1.98
CA TYR A 62 -4.48 8.84 2.76
C TYR A 62 -4.79 7.58 3.56
N VAL A 63 -5.98 7.43 4.15
CA VAL A 63 -6.42 6.19 4.79
C VAL A 63 -6.41 5.04 3.79
N LYS A 64 -6.93 5.25 2.57
CA LYS A 64 -6.92 4.23 1.52
C LYS A 64 -5.51 3.88 1.04
N PHE A 65 -4.64 4.88 0.93
CA PHE A 65 -3.24 4.68 0.56
C PHE A 65 -2.50 3.83 1.60
N ASN A 66 -2.67 4.13 2.91
CA ASN A 66 -2.10 3.31 3.98
C ASN A 66 -2.55 1.84 3.87
N GLU A 67 -3.83 1.61 3.62
CA GLU A 67 -4.38 0.27 3.50
C GLU A 67 -3.80 -0.48 2.30
N ARG A 68 -3.64 0.20 1.14
CA ARG A 68 -2.99 -0.37 -0.05
C ARG A 68 -1.56 -0.80 0.23
N CYS A 69 -0.77 0.05 0.87
CA CYS A 69 0.64 -0.25 1.18
C CYS A 69 0.76 -1.44 2.14
N MET A 70 -0.05 -1.44 3.20
CA MET A 70 -0.06 -2.50 4.21
C MET A 70 -0.42 -3.87 3.59
N ILE A 71 -1.49 -3.93 2.82
CA ILE A 71 -1.96 -5.19 2.20
C ILE A 71 -0.94 -5.75 1.21
N ARG A 72 -0.30 -4.87 0.44
CA ARG A 72 0.69 -5.28 -0.55
C ARG A 72 2.07 -5.53 0.02
N LEU A 73 2.28 -5.28 1.31
CA LEU A 73 3.59 -5.29 1.95
C LEU A 73 4.60 -4.39 1.18
N LEU A 74 4.14 -3.20 0.78
CA LEU A 74 4.98 -2.17 0.17
C LEU A 74 5.52 -1.25 1.27
N GLY A 75 6.80 -1.37 1.55
CA GLY A 75 7.48 -0.64 2.63
C GLY A 75 7.99 0.73 2.23
N ASP A 76 8.51 1.43 3.23
CA ASP A 76 9.21 2.73 3.13
C ASP A 76 8.45 3.85 2.41
N MET A 77 7.12 3.87 2.53
CA MET A 77 6.28 4.92 1.94
C MET A 77 6.36 6.23 2.74
N ARG A 78 7.57 6.80 2.79
CA ARG A 78 7.84 8.16 3.28
C ARG A 78 7.26 9.18 2.31
N SER A 79 7.15 10.43 2.74
CA SER A 79 6.51 11.48 1.94
C SER A 79 7.13 11.70 0.54
N TYR A 80 8.40 11.41 0.36
CA TYR A 80 9.09 11.53 -0.94
C TYR A 80 8.98 10.28 -1.84
N ASN A 81 8.44 9.15 -1.33
CA ASN A 81 8.26 7.91 -2.08
C ASN A 81 6.83 7.75 -2.63
N TYR A 82 6.04 8.79 -2.57
CA TYR A 82 4.73 8.87 -3.22
C TYR A 82 4.47 10.26 -3.78
N VAL A 83 3.53 10.34 -4.70
CA VAL A 83 3.04 11.61 -5.26
C VAL A 83 1.57 11.82 -4.94
N VAL A 84 1.20 13.09 -4.78
CA VAL A 84 -0.18 13.54 -4.66
C VAL A 84 -0.61 14.15 -6.00
N ILE A 85 -1.65 13.57 -6.60
CA ILE A 85 -2.14 13.93 -7.93
C ILE A 85 -3.44 14.72 -7.77
N PRO A 86 -3.44 16.03 -8.06
CA PRO A 86 -4.68 16.80 -8.14
C PRO A 86 -5.45 16.42 -9.43
N ILE A 87 -6.74 16.15 -9.29
CA ILE A 87 -7.64 15.88 -10.40
C ILE A 87 -8.71 16.93 -10.37
N HIS A 88 -8.80 17.73 -11.42
CA HIS A 88 -9.83 18.72 -11.60
C HIS A 88 -11.11 18.03 -12.10
N ASP A 89 -12.19 18.13 -11.32
CA ASP A 89 -13.50 17.61 -11.63
C ASP A 89 -14.52 18.73 -11.48
N PHE A 90 -14.88 19.38 -12.59
CA PHE A 90 -15.71 20.58 -12.64
C PHE A 90 -15.23 21.65 -11.63
N ASP A 91 -15.99 21.90 -10.59
CA ASP A 91 -15.71 22.92 -9.56
C ASP A 91 -14.89 22.40 -8.38
N GLN A 92 -14.43 21.14 -8.42
CA GLN A 92 -13.72 20.50 -7.33
C GLN A 92 -12.35 19.98 -7.75
N VAL A 93 -11.40 19.99 -6.81
CA VAL A 93 -10.13 19.30 -6.97
C VAL A 93 -10.14 18.09 -6.05
N ILE A 94 -10.05 16.90 -6.64
CA ILE A 94 -9.94 15.63 -5.94
C ILE A 94 -8.46 15.24 -5.93
N TYR A 95 -7.98 14.73 -4.81
CA TYR A 95 -6.59 14.30 -4.68
C TYR A 95 -6.48 12.78 -4.67
N LYS A 96 -5.47 12.25 -5.36
CA LYS A 96 -5.09 10.83 -5.34
C LYS A 96 -3.65 10.69 -4.90
N ILE A 97 -3.36 9.63 -4.14
CA ILE A 97 -2.01 9.34 -3.67
C ILE A 97 -1.53 8.05 -4.34
N ARG A 98 -0.32 8.09 -4.91
CA ARG A 98 0.29 6.94 -5.59
C ARG A 98 1.74 6.77 -5.17
N ALA A 99 2.13 5.53 -4.88
CA ALA A 99 3.53 5.16 -4.70
C ALA A 99 4.30 5.32 -6.02
N ILE A 100 5.57 5.73 -5.91
CA ILE A 100 6.51 5.90 -7.03
C ILE A 100 7.83 5.18 -6.78
N ASP A 101 7.99 4.54 -5.63
CA ASP A 101 9.15 3.74 -5.28
C ASP A 101 8.69 2.36 -4.81
N PHE A 102 9.27 1.31 -5.38
CA PHE A 102 8.84 -0.08 -5.15
C PHE A 102 9.98 -0.98 -4.64
N ASP A 103 11.16 -0.44 -4.37
CA ASP A 103 12.35 -1.20 -3.99
C ASP A 103 12.23 -1.91 -2.62
N GLN A 104 11.30 -1.46 -1.78
CA GLN A 104 11.01 -2.04 -0.46
C GLN A 104 9.81 -3.02 -0.46
N GLN A 105 9.43 -3.52 -1.63
CA GLN A 105 8.36 -4.52 -1.74
C GLN A 105 8.78 -5.82 -1.02
N CYS A 106 8.03 -6.22 0.02
CA CYS A 106 8.25 -7.46 0.78
C CYS A 106 9.69 -7.63 1.29
N PHE A 107 10.35 -6.55 1.71
CA PHE A 107 11.77 -6.60 2.09
C PHE A 107 11.99 -6.61 3.59
N GLU A 108 11.32 -5.75 4.34
CA GLU A 108 11.57 -5.54 5.75
C GLU A 108 10.88 -6.57 6.66
N GLY A 109 11.50 -6.81 7.81
CA GLY A 109 10.98 -7.73 8.83
C GLY A 109 10.02 -7.09 9.83
N LYS A 110 9.83 -5.76 9.77
CA LYS A 110 8.92 -5.02 10.66
C LYS A 110 7.65 -4.65 9.93
N PHE A 111 6.51 -5.06 10.45
CA PHE A 111 5.21 -4.77 9.85
C PHE A 111 4.87 -3.27 9.83
N SER A 112 5.37 -2.50 10.78
CA SER A 112 5.19 -1.04 10.81
C SER A 112 5.78 -0.31 9.60
N VAL A 113 6.81 -0.86 8.94
CA VAL A 113 7.42 -0.26 7.74
C VAL A 113 6.47 -0.26 6.55
N TYR A 114 5.51 -1.18 6.51
CA TYR A 114 4.47 -1.27 5.49
C TYR A 114 3.25 -0.38 5.77
N ARG A 115 3.33 0.45 6.79
CA ARG A 115 2.26 1.33 7.26
C ARG A 115 2.74 2.77 7.22
N PRO A 116 2.48 3.51 6.11
CA PRO A 116 2.94 4.88 5.88
C PRO A 116 2.70 5.84 7.05
N GLN A 117 1.64 5.59 7.82
CA GLN A 117 1.26 6.39 8.99
C GLN A 117 2.30 6.45 10.11
N PHE A 118 3.28 5.53 10.14
CA PHE A 118 4.31 5.50 11.19
C PHE A 118 5.58 6.27 10.83
N PHE A 119 5.70 6.75 9.60
CA PHE A 119 6.82 7.61 9.23
C PHE A 119 6.59 9.05 9.72
N LYS A 120 7.62 9.64 10.30
CA LYS A 120 7.57 11.01 10.87
C LYS A 120 7.16 12.06 9.84
N GLU A 121 7.64 11.90 8.62
CA GLU A 121 7.41 12.79 7.50
C GLU A 121 5.92 12.86 7.12
N ASN A 122 5.19 11.79 7.40
CA ASN A 122 3.76 11.67 7.12
C ASN A 122 2.86 12.18 8.28
N LYS A 123 3.46 12.68 9.36
CA LYS A 123 2.69 13.17 10.51
C LYS A 123 1.60 14.18 10.14
N PRO A 124 1.84 15.21 9.28
CA PRO A 124 0.78 16.15 8.91
C PRO A 124 -0.41 15.50 8.19
N MET A 125 -0.16 14.44 7.40
CA MET A 125 -1.23 13.67 6.78
C MET A 125 -2.06 12.90 7.82
N MET A 126 -1.43 12.36 8.86
CA MET A 126 -2.14 11.71 9.97
C MET A 126 -2.89 12.72 10.83
N ASP A 127 -2.36 13.91 11.02
CA ASP A 127 -3.02 14.97 11.78
C ASP A 127 -4.36 15.37 11.11
N ILE A 128 -4.40 15.51 9.78
CA ILE A 128 -5.67 15.76 9.08
C ILE A 128 -6.63 14.56 9.12
N VAL A 129 -6.13 13.31 9.13
CA VAL A 129 -6.99 12.13 9.31
C VAL A 129 -7.69 12.19 10.65
N ARG A 130 -6.96 12.49 11.74
CA ARG A 130 -7.51 12.59 13.09
C ARG A 130 -8.49 13.76 13.26
N ASP A 131 -8.20 14.88 12.59
CA ASP A 131 -9.02 16.09 12.68
C ASP A 131 -10.31 16.00 11.83
N LYS A 132 -10.24 15.38 10.65
CA LYS A 132 -11.34 15.42 9.67
C LYS A 132 -12.22 14.17 9.65
N LEU A 133 -11.72 13.03 10.14
CA LEU A 133 -12.45 11.77 10.00
C LEU A 133 -12.86 11.19 11.35
N LYS A 134 -14.09 10.71 11.41
CA LYS A 134 -14.58 9.89 12.52
C LYS A 134 -14.12 8.43 12.35
N THR A 135 -13.99 7.70 13.44
CA THR A 135 -13.61 6.29 13.48
C THR A 135 -14.39 5.44 12.48
N ASP A 136 -15.72 5.56 12.48
CA ASP A 136 -16.59 4.80 11.56
C ASP A 136 -16.27 5.09 10.09
N SER A 137 -15.95 6.36 9.77
CA SER A 137 -15.56 6.74 8.40
C SER A 137 -14.21 6.12 8.02
N ILE A 138 -13.25 6.07 8.94
CA ILE A 138 -11.94 5.43 8.70
C ILE A 138 -12.15 3.93 8.43
N ILE A 139 -12.95 3.24 9.25
CA ILE A 139 -13.29 1.83 9.06
C ILE A 139 -13.93 1.62 7.68
N GLN A 140 -14.92 2.44 7.34
CA GLN A 140 -15.60 2.37 6.04
C GLN A 140 -14.62 2.53 4.87
N TYR A 141 -13.69 3.49 4.91
CA TYR A 141 -12.73 3.72 3.84
C TYR A 141 -11.71 2.57 3.70
N LYS A 142 -11.33 1.95 4.82
CA LYS A 142 -10.49 0.73 4.80
C LYS A 142 -11.24 -0.43 4.15
N ILE A 143 -12.51 -0.68 4.52
CA ILE A 143 -13.35 -1.72 3.91
C ILE A 143 -13.53 -1.48 2.40
N GLU A 144 -13.79 -0.23 1.98
CA GLU A 144 -13.90 0.14 0.56
C GLU A 144 -12.62 -0.22 -0.21
N GLU A 145 -11.46 0.09 0.36
CA GLU A 145 -10.18 -0.19 -0.30
C GLU A 145 -9.89 -1.69 -0.35
N ARG A 146 -10.08 -2.40 0.76
CA ARG A 146 -9.95 -3.88 0.84
C ARG A 146 -10.87 -4.57 -0.16
N SER A 147 -12.11 -4.15 -0.26
CA SER A 147 -13.09 -4.66 -1.23
C SER A 147 -12.63 -4.42 -2.67
N THR A 148 -12.06 -3.26 -2.95
CA THR A 148 -11.52 -2.92 -4.27
C THR A 148 -10.35 -3.84 -4.64
N ILE A 149 -9.38 -4.01 -3.73
CA ILE A 149 -8.24 -4.90 -3.93
C ILE A 149 -8.72 -6.36 -4.10
N SER A 150 -9.65 -6.82 -3.27
CA SER A 150 -10.19 -8.18 -3.34
C SER A 150 -10.86 -8.48 -4.69
N ARG A 151 -11.63 -7.52 -5.24
CA ARG A 151 -12.22 -7.66 -6.59
C ARG A 151 -11.16 -7.71 -7.68
N ARG A 152 -10.12 -6.90 -7.58
CA ARG A 152 -9.01 -6.89 -8.55
C ARG A 152 -8.19 -8.18 -8.49
N LEU A 153 -8.02 -8.77 -7.31
CA LEU A 153 -7.41 -10.09 -7.15
C LEU A 153 -8.17 -11.18 -7.91
N ILE A 154 -9.50 -11.13 -7.91
CA ILE A 154 -10.32 -12.08 -8.66
C ILE A 154 -10.13 -11.89 -10.17
N ILE A 155 -10.09 -10.64 -10.65
CA ILE A 155 -9.91 -10.32 -12.07
C ILE A 155 -8.51 -10.73 -12.57
N SER A 156 -7.49 -10.58 -11.73
CA SER A 156 -6.08 -10.83 -12.08
C SER A 156 -5.56 -12.18 -11.58
N ASP A 157 -6.45 -13.14 -11.26
CA ASP A 157 -6.13 -14.36 -10.52
C ASP A 157 -5.00 -15.18 -11.16
N GLU A 158 -5.04 -15.42 -12.47
CA GLU A 158 -4.00 -16.20 -13.17
C GLU A 158 -2.64 -15.51 -13.12
N ARG A 159 -2.59 -14.20 -13.44
CA ARG A 159 -1.35 -13.42 -13.42
C ARG A 159 -0.80 -13.33 -12.00
N MET A 160 -1.66 -13.16 -11.01
CA MET A 160 -1.28 -13.12 -9.60
C MET A 160 -0.67 -14.45 -9.14
N LYS A 161 -1.27 -15.58 -9.49
CA LYS A 161 -0.73 -16.91 -9.17
C LYS A 161 0.65 -17.13 -9.79
N LEU A 162 0.85 -16.72 -11.04
CA LEU A 162 2.15 -16.82 -11.70
C LEU A 162 3.19 -15.96 -10.97
N LEU A 163 2.87 -14.72 -10.64
CA LEU A 163 3.77 -13.81 -9.91
C LEU A 163 4.17 -14.39 -8.54
N ILE A 164 3.20 -14.81 -7.76
CA ILE A 164 3.43 -15.41 -6.43
C ILE A 164 4.27 -16.69 -6.53
N ASN A 165 4.02 -17.54 -7.52
CA ASN A 165 4.81 -18.78 -7.71
C ASN A 165 6.29 -18.50 -8.05
N ILE A 166 6.58 -17.42 -8.77
CA ILE A 166 7.95 -16.96 -9.02
C ILE A 166 8.54 -16.42 -7.72
N MET A 167 7.82 -15.51 -7.05
CA MET A 167 8.27 -14.86 -5.83
C MET A 167 8.57 -15.83 -4.68
N LYS A 168 7.85 -16.99 -4.59
CA LYS A 168 8.13 -18.06 -3.62
C LYS A 168 9.47 -18.72 -3.84
N LYS A 169 9.96 -18.76 -5.07
CA LYS A 169 11.25 -19.38 -5.43
C LYS A 169 12.42 -18.42 -5.26
N ASP A 170 12.15 -17.14 -5.20
CA ASP A 170 13.16 -16.11 -5.10
C ASP A 170 13.48 -15.74 -3.65
N THR A 171 14.75 -15.38 -3.42
CA THR A 171 15.19 -14.82 -2.14
C THR A 171 14.94 -13.31 -2.13
N VAL A 172 13.70 -12.90 -1.89
CA VAL A 172 13.30 -11.49 -1.87
C VAL A 172 13.89 -10.75 -0.68
N SER A 173 14.04 -11.43 0.47
CA SER A 173 14.58 -10.87 1.71
C SER A 173 15.34 -11.93 2.52
N LYS A 174 16.00 -11.47 3.59
CA LYS A 174 16.71 -12.33 4.53
C LYS A 174 15.73 -13.20 5.32
N LYS A 175 16.16 -14.42 5.68
CA LYS A 175 15.34 -15.34 6.51
C LYS A 175 14.89 -14.71 7.82
N GLU A 176 15.74 -13.93 8.47
CA GLU A 176 15.42 -13.21 9.70
C GLU A 176 14.24 -12.26 9.50
N ASN A 177 14.18 -11.53 8.39
CA ASN A 177 13.07 -10.64 8.07
C ASN A 177 11.77 -11.42 7.86
N VAL A 178 11.82 -12.58 7.20
CA VAL A 178 10.65 -13.47 7.03
C VAL A 178 10.13 -13.91 8.39
N GLU A 179 11.01 -14.38 9.28
CA GLU A 179 10.65 -14.82 10.63
C GLU A 179 10.03 -13.69 11.46
N ASN A 180 10.62 -12.51 11.43
CA ASN A 180 10.11 -11.36 12.17
C ASN A 180 8.74 -10.91 11.63
N LEU A 181 8.63 -10.76 10.31
CA LEU A 181 7.41 -10.27 9.67
C LEU A 181 6.23 -11.23 9.88
N LYS A 182 6.42 -12.55 9.71
CA LYS A 182 5.35 -13.51 9.94
C LYS A 182 4.81 -13.48 11.37
N ASN A 183 5.71 -13.31 12.35
CA ASN A 183 5.32 -13.21 13.75
C ASN A 183 4.56 -11.90 14.05
N GLU A 184 4.96 -10.79 13.45
CA GLU A 184 4.25 -9.52 13.61
C GLU A 184 2.88 -9.55 12.93
N ILE A 185 2.78 -10.09 11.71
CA ILE A 185 1.48 -10.24 11.01
C ILE A 185 0.59 -11.23 11.76
N TYR A 186 1.13 -12.33 12.28
CA TYR A 186 0.36 -13.22 13.12
C TYR A 186 -0.23 -12.52 14.36
N LYS A 187 0.57 -11.74 15.09
CA LYS A 187 0.11 -10.96 16.24
C LYS A 187 -0.98 -9.96 15.86
N PHE A 188 -0.91 -9.40 14.67
CA PHE A 188 -1.86 -8.43 14.17
C PHE A 188 -3.18 -9.06 13.71
N THR A 189 -3.13 -10.23 13.04
CA THR A 189 -4.30 -10.88 12.42
C THR A 189 -4.88 -12.01 13.25
N ASN A 190 -4.11 -12.57 14.18
CA ASN A 190 -4.37 -13.82 14.91
C ASN A 190 -4.63 -15.04 13.99
N GLU A 191 -4.06 -15.03 12.77
CA GLU A 191 -4.22 -16.09 11.77
C GLU A 191 -3.00 -17.02 11.78
N GLU A 192 -3.17 -18.27 12.23
CA GLU A 192 -2.10 -19.27 12.42
C GLU A 192 -1.36 -19.64 11.14
N ASN A 193 -1.99 -19.49 9.98
CA ASN A 193 -1.36 -19.83 8.71
C ASN A 193 -0.13 -18.98 8.41
N PHE A 194 -0.02 -17.76 8.93
CA PHE A 194 1.19 -16.94 8.76
C PHE A 194 2.42 -17.58 9.37
N LYS A 195 2.29 -18.32 10.48
CA LYS A 195 3.42 -19.02 11.13
C LYS A 195 4.08 -20.09 10.26
N LYS A 196 3.36 -20.60 9.27
CA LYS A 196 3.84 -21.66 8.37
C LYS A 196 4.65 -21.13 7.19
N CYS A 197 4.63 -19.82 6.95
CA CYS A 197 5.32 -19.20 5.84
C CYS A 197 6.85 -19.25 6.04
N GLU A 198 7.58 -19.62 4.99
CA GLU A 198 9.03 -19.74 4.98
C GLU A 198 9.72 -18.74 4.03
N SER A 199 8.93 -18.05 3.20
CA SER A 199 9.40 -17.03 2.25
C SER A 199 8.51 -15.80 2.22
N MET A 200 9.03 -14.68 1.69
CA MET A 200 8.23 -13.47 1.48
C MET A 200 7.10 -13.68 0.46
N GLY A 201 7.33 -14.56 -0.53
CA GLY A 201 6.29 -14.94 -1.50
C GLY A 201 5.11 -15.66 -0.83
N GLU A 202 5.40 -16.56 0.12
CA GLU A 202 4.34 -17.23 0.90
C GLU A 202 3.62 -16.28 1.85
N LEU A 203 4.35 -15.35 2.50
CA LEU A 203 3.73 -14.30 3.31
C LEU A 203 2.80 -13.43 2.48
N MET A 204 3.21 -13.05 1.28
CA MET A 204 2.37 -12.25 0.37
C MET A 204 1.13 -13.03 -0.06
N GLU A 205 1.27 -14.30 -0.46
CA GLU A 205 0.12 -15.16 -0.79
C GLU A 205 -0.87 -15.23 0.38
N GLN A 206 -0.36 -15.55 1.57
CA GLN A 206 -1.20 -15.66 2.76
C GLN A 206 -1.89 -14.34 3.13
N THR A 207 -1.22 -13.19 2.90
CA THR A 207 -1.82 -11.86 3.11
C THR A 207 -2.99 -11.61 2.15
N LEU A 208 -2.81 -11.95 0.86
CA LEU A 208 -3.86 -11.81 -0.13
C LEU A 208 -5.04 -12.77 0.10
N ASP A 209 -4.77 -13.99 0.53
CA ASP A 209 -5.80 -14.97 0.87
C ASP A 209 -6.55 -14.58 2.15
N TYR A 210 -5.85 -14.06 3.14
CA TYR A 210 -6.47 -13.50 4.34
C TYR A 210 -7.40 -12.33 3.98
N LEU A 211 -6.95 -11.42 3.11
CA LEU A 211 -7.77 -10.33 2.63
C LEU A 211 -9.05 -10.80 1.94
N LYS A 212 -8.96 -11.77 1.01
CA LYS A 212 -10.13 -12.32 0.30
C LYS A 212 -11.21 -12.83 1.26
N ARG A 213 -10.79 -13.47 2.38
CA ARG A 213 -11.70 -14.03 3.37
C ARG A 213 -12.23 -13.01 4.38
N ASN A 214 -11.46 -11.93 4.64
CA ASN A 214 -11.67 -11.05 5.79
C ASN A 214 -11.72 -9.56 5.42
N TYR A 215 -12.00 -9.18 4.17
CA TYR A 215 -11.96 -7.79 3.74
C TYR A 215 -12.91 -6.85 4.51
N GLN A 216 -13.98 -7.39 5.11
CA GLN A 216 -14.92 -6.63 5.94
C GLN A 216 -14.48 -6.50 7.40
N ASN A 217 -13.55 -7.34 7.86
CA ASN A 217 -13.10 -7.35 9.24
C ASN A 217 -11.94 -6.36 9.41
N VAL A 218 -12.25 -5.15 9.85
CA VAL A 218 -11.27 -4.13 10.19
C VAL A 218 -11.16 -4.07 11.72
N SER A 219 -9.98 -4.37 12.24
CA SER A 219 -9.70 -4.27 13.69
C SER A 219 -9.62 -2.81 14.12
N LEU A 220 -10.12 -2.50 15.32
CA LEU A 220 -9.96 -1.19 15.95
C LEU A 220 -8.48 -0.85 16.21
N ILE A 221 -7.62 -1.86 16.39
CA ILE A 221 -6.16 -1.68 16.55
C ILE A 221 -5.52 -1.06 15.28
N ASP A 222 -6.19 -1.18 14.13
CA ASP A 222 -5.75 -0.60 12.86
C ASP A 222 -5.94 0.92 12.76
N LEU A 223 -6.57 1.54 13.74
CA LEU A 223 -7.02 2.93 13.65
C LEU A 223 -6.04 3.95 14.22
N ILE A 224 -4.97 3.51 14.89
CA ILE A 224 -4.02 4.39 15.58
C ILE A 224 -2.60 4.22 15.06
#